data_ea9703bcae320b781813e0317c18b96b
#
_entry.id   ea9703bcae320b781813e0317c18b96b
#
_cell.length_a   1.000
_cell.length_b   1.000
_cell.length_c   1.000
_cell.angle_alpha   90.00
_cell.angle_beta   90.00
_cell.angle_gamma   90.00
#
_symmetry.space_group_name_H-M   'P 1'
#
loop_
_entity.id
_entity.type
_entity.pdbx_description
1 polymer ?
#
loop_
_entity_poly.entity_id
_entity_poly.type
_entity_poly.pdbx_seq_one_letter_code
_entity_poly.pdbx_strand_id
1 'polypeptide(L)'
;MCPPCGSECQVYNSCGDRHCPLCSGARRADWLDKTRELILPGVNYFQVVFTLPDRFSRLILANRREMYSLLMRSVWQALRHEIRKQNIDPAALLVLQTWNQELGHHPHVHALVPGAGPSANPDNDASWVVAKDASFPNRQEPFLVDVRQLGLTFRDRFIRGLGTLLRKGSLRLPDEWSQLHDSGVRRDWLKGLRQFAWNVYISGPPVGGSDPEQVLKYLARYMTGGPISNARIVSQHDDQVTFLARDKDKSEGNPQVEHTIPGLEFVRRWSLHILPKGFIRSRRYGCYHGSRCKWYLETSQELLGIKATDSQTQEPSQKPSEEGAVSNRSPRCPRCQQPMVLRDVTYRPSWRDVFQGNAIHPPLVDFPWLRRSSETRQHPYQPDG
;
A
#
# COMPACT_ATOMS: atom_id res chain seq x y z
N MET A 1 -17.47 25.97 11.32
CA MET A 1 -17.62 26.81 12.54
C MET A 1 -18.09 25.94 13.69
N CYS A 2 -17.60 26.18 14.87
CA CYS A 2 -18.07 25.53 16.10
C CYS A 2 -19.12 26.41 16.78
N PRO A 3 -20.40 26.01 16.86
CA PRO A 3 -21.45 26.84 17.44
C PRO A 3 -21.19 27.24 18.91
N PRO A 4 -20.69 26.32 19.79
CA PRO A 4 -20.49 26.67 21.20
C PRO A 4 -19.35 27.63 21.49
N CYS A 5 -18.24 27.60 20.73
CA CYS A 5 -17.04 28.42 21.03
C CYS A 5 -16.64 29.38 19.92
N GLY A 6 -17.41 29.48 18.84
CA GLY A 6 -17.14 30.38 17.71
C GLY A 6 -15.89 30.03 16.88
N SER A 7 -15.15 28.97 17.22
CA SER A 7 -13.93 28.59 16.51
C SER A 7 -14.23 28.22 15.07
N GLU A 8 -13.49 28.79 14.14
CA GLU A 8 -13.56 28.46 12.72
C GLU A 8 -12.33 27.64 12.31
N CYS A 9 -12.52 26.62 11.49
CA CYS A 9 -11.41 25.93 10.82
C CYS A 9 -11.76 25.71 9.34
N GLN A 10 -10.77 25.86 8.49
CA GLN A 10 -10.89 25.52 7.08
C GLN A 10 -10.53 24.04 6.91
N VAL A 11 -11.43 23.28 6.29
CA VAL A 11 -11.21 21.90 5.94
C VAL A 11 -11.17 21.80 4.43
N TYR A 12 -10.03 21.38 3.90
CA TYR A 12 -9.87 21.21 2.47
C TYR A 12 -10.52 19.92 2.01
N ASN A 13 -11.28 19.99 0.92
CA ASN A 13 -11.81 18.81 0.27
C ASN A 13 -10.66 17.88 -0.19
N SER A 14 -10.89 16.57 -0.06
CA SER A 14 -9.95 15.58 -0.57
C SER A 14 -9.76 15.76 -2.08
N CYS A 15 -8.51 15.89 -2.54
CA CYS A 15 -8.19 15.89 -3.97
C CYS A 15 -8.50 14.55 -4.65
N GLY A 16 -8.89 13.55 -3.86
CA GLY A 16 -9.20 12.22 -4.35
C GLY A 16 -7.98 11.43 -4.83
N ASP A 17 -6.78 11.99 -4.86
CA ASP A 17 -5.59 11.27 -5.28
C ASP A 17 -5.06 10.35 -4.18
N ARG A 18 -4.75 9.11 -4.54
CA ARG A 18 -4.26 8.08 -3.61
C ARG A 18 -2.82 8.31 -3.13
N HIS A 19 -2.08 9.18 -3.78
CA HIS A 19 -0.69 9.50 -3.43
C HIS A 19 -0.61 10.78 -2.58
N CYS A 20 -1.72 11.52 -2.46
CA CYS A 20 -1.75 12.75 -1.68
C CYS A 20 -1.55 12.44 -0.19
N PRO A 21 -0.52 12.99 0.47
CA PRO A 21 -0.25 12.73 1.88
C PRO A 21 -1.34 13.28 2.81
N LEU A 22 -2.04 14.35 2.39
CA LEU A 22 -3.14 14.96 3.15
C LEU A 22 -4.43 14.10 3.08
N CYS A 23 -4.78 13.63 1.87
CA CYS A 23 -6.06 12.97 1.62
C CYS A 23 -6.07 11.48 2.00
N SER A 24 -4.91 10.90 2.33
CA SER A 24 -4.79 9.45 2.56
C SER A 24 -5.49 8.97 3.84
N GLY A 25 -5.74 9.86 4.81
CA GLY A 25 -6.28 9.51 6.13
C GLY A 25 -7.68 8.90 6.08
N ALA A 26 -8.65 9.58 5.44
CA ALA A 26 -10.03 9.10 5.34
C ALA A 26 -10.13 7.76 4.58
N ARG A 27 -9.41 7.64 3.45
CA ARG A 27 -9.36 6.39 2.69
C ARG A 27 -8.71 5.25 3.46
N ARG A 28 -7.77 5.56 4.34
CA ARG A 28 -7.16 4.58 5.23
C ARG A 28 -8.18 4.04 6.22
N ALA A 29 -8.99 4.91 6.82
CA ALA A 29 -10.06 4.50 7.72
C ALA A 29 -11.06 3.58 7.00
N ASP A 30 -11.60 3.99 5.86
CA ASP A 30 -12.52 3.17 5.06
C ASP A 30 -11.91 1.81 4.67
N TRP A 31 -10.62 1.78 4.35
CA TRP A 31 -9.94 0.54 4.00
C TRP A 31 -9.77 -0.38 5.21
N LEU A 32 -9.47 0.17 6.38
CA LEU A 32 -9.36 -0.58 7.64
C LEU A 32 -10.70 -1.16 8.06
N ASP A 33 -11.77 -0.38 7.98
CA ASP A 33 -13.13 -0.84 8.30
C ASP A 33 -13.53 -2.04 7.42
N LYS A 34 -13.30 -1.93 6.10
CA LYS A 34 -13.53 -3.03 5.16
C LYS A 34 -12.59 -4.24 5.38
N THR A 35 -11.46 -4.03 6.01
CA THR A 35 -10.50 -5.11 6.28
C THR A 35 -10.82 -5.78 7.61
N ARG A 36 -11.43 -5.07 8.57
CA ARG A 36 -11.89 -5.60 9.85
C ARG A 36 -12.79 -6.82 9.67
N GLU A 37 -13.69 -6.79 8.68
CA GLU A 37 -14.59 -7.89 8.36
C GLU A 37 -13.87 -9.20 7.98
N LEU A 38 -12.60 -9.11 7.54
CA LEU A 38 -11.78 -10.26 7.15
C LEU A 38 -11.01 -10.87 8.31
N ILE A 39 -10.89 -10.15 9.43
CA ILE A 39 -10.06 -10.57 10.56
C ILE A 39 -10.93 -11.36 11.54
N LEU A 40 -10.60 -12.65 11.64
CA LEU A 40 -11.29 -13.57 12.53
C LEU A 40 -10.65 -13.54 13.93
N PRO A 41 -11.45 -13.46 15.02
CA PRO A 41 -10.91 -13.59 16.37
C PRO A 41 -10.33 -14.98 16.60
N GLY A 42 -9.31 -15.07 17.45
CA GLY A 42 -8.64 -16.33 17.76
C GLY A 42 -7.69 -16.86 16.67
N VAL A 43 -7.57 -16.17 15.54
CA VAL A 43 -6.67 -16.54 14.44
C VAL A 43 -5.41 -15.67 14.46
N ASN A 44 -4.23 -16.29 14.44
CA ASN A 44 -2.97 -15.58 14.32
C ASN A 44 -2.77 -15.08 12.88
N TYR A 45 -2.31 -13.83 12.73
CA TYR A 45 -2.04 -13.22 11.43
C TYR A 45 -0.57 -12.90 11.28
N PHE A 46 -0.02 -13.27 10.13
CA PHE A 46 1.38 -13.06 9.78
C PHE A 46 1.53 -11.97 8.73
N GLN A 47 2.52 -11.10 8.92
CA GLN A 47 2.96 -10.21 7.87
C GLN A 47 4.13 -10.86 7.12
N VAL A 48 3.97 -11.00 5.82
CA VAL A 48 5.04 -11.49 4.94
C VAL A 48 5.44 -10.37 3.97
N VAL A 49 6.74 -10.08 3.89
CA VAL A 49 7.28 -9.06 3.00
C VAL A 49 8.11 -9.73 1.92
N PHE A 50 7.81 -9.43 0.67
CA PHE A 50 8.52 -9.93 -0.50
C PHE A 50 9.18 -8.77 -1.22
N THR A 51 10.50 -8.79 -1.33
CA THR A 51 11.27 -7.71 -1.95
C THR A 51 11.93 -8.19 -3.23
N LEU A 52 11.84 -7.37 -4.29
CA LEU A 52 12.59 -7.60 -5.51
C LEU A 52 14.02 -7.04 -5.39
N PRO A 53 15.02 -7.73 -5.95
CA PRO A 53 16.36 -7.18 -6.04
C PRO A 53 16.40 -5.86 -6.80
N ASP A 54 17.19 -4.89 -6.32
CA ASP A 54 17.25 -3.51 -6.86
C ASP A 54 17.69 -3.46 -8.33
N ARG A 55 18.42 -4.47 -8.79
CA ARG A 55 18.81 -4.62 -10.20
C ARG A 55 17.64 -4.58 -11.20
N PHE A 56 16.42 -4.90 -10.76
CA PHE A 56 15.23 -4.80 -11.61
C PHE A 56 14.65 -3.38 -11.70
N SER A 57 15.14 -2.42 -10.91
CA SER A 57 14.51 -1.09 -10.79
C SER A 57 14.28 -0.41 -12.13
N ARG A 58 15.28 -0.39 -13.02
CA ARG A 58 15.15 0.22 -14.36
C ARG A 58 14.14 -0.51 -15.25
N LEU A 59 14.19 -1.85 -15.27
CA LEU A 59 13.23 -2.65 -16.02
C LEU A 59 11.81 -2.46 -15.49
N ILE A 60 11.66 -2.37 -14.18
CA ILE A 60 10.36 -2.13 -13.51
C ILE A 60 9.84 -0.74 -13.88
N LEU A 61 10.67 0.30 -13.81
CA LEU A 61 10.27 1.67 -14.12
C LEU A 61 9.84 1.82 -15.58
N ALA A 62 10.49 1.11 -16.51
CA ALA A 62 10.09 1.07 -17.92
C ALA A 62 8.78 0.30 -18.16
N ASN A 63 8.38 -0.63 -17.25
CA ASN A 63 7.27 -1.57 -17.42
C ASN A 63 6.43 -1.71 -16.14
N ARG A 64 6.06 -0.60 -15.52
CA ARG A 64 5.47 -0.59 -14.17
C ARG A 64 4.26 -1.51 -14.03
N ARG A 65 3.32 -1.48 -14.98
CA ARG A 65 2.07 -2.25 -14.92
C ARG A 65 2.34 -3.76 -14.97
N GLU A 66 3.15 -4.19 -15.92
CA GLU A 66 3.49 -5.58 -16.19
C GLU A 66 4.29 -6.17 -15.03
N MET A 67 5.32 -5.45 -14.60
CA MET A 67 6.24 -5.89 -13.56
C MET A 67 5.59 -5.90 -12.16
N TYR A 68 4.80 -4.90 -11.81
CA TYR A 68 4.05 -4.92 -10.55
C TYR A 68 2.97 -6.01 -10.54
N SER A 69 2.32 -6.26 -11.70
CA SER A 69 1.35 -7.34 -11.82
C SER A 69 2.01 -8.71 -11.72
N LEU A 70 3.21 -8.86 -12.30
CA LEU A 70 4.03 -10.06 -12.16
C LEU A 70 4.43 -10.28 -10.70
N LEU A 71 4.92 -9.25 -10.01
CA LEU A 71 5.30 -9.31 -8.60
C LEU A 71 4.12 -9.80 -7.74
N MET A 72 2.98 -9.13 -7.81
CA MET A 72 1.77 -9.50 -7.05
C MET A 72 1.33 -10.94 -7.31
N ARG A 73 1.35 -11.38 -8.58
CA ARG A 73 0.99 -12.74 -8.98
C ARG A 73 1.99 -13.76 -8.44
N SER A 74 3.28 -13.47 -8.51
CA SER A 74 4.33 -14.39 -8.05
C SER A 74 4.30 -14.58 -6.54
N VAL A 75 4.05 -13.50 -5.80
CA VAL A 75 3.85 -13.53 -4.34
C VAL A 75 2.66 -14.43 -4.00
N TRP A 76 1.50 -14.19 -4.62
CA TRP A 76 0.32 -15.04 -4.38
C TRP A 76 0.58 -16.50 -4.72
N GLN A 77 1.20 -16.79 -5.86
CA GLN A 77 1.49 -18.18 -6.26
C GLN A 77 2.44 -18.89 -5.29
N ALA A 78 3.41 -18.15 -4.73
CA ALA A 78 4.32 -18.68 -3.73
C ALA A 78 3.60 -18.99 -2.41
N LEU A 79 2.87 -18.03 -1.86
CA LEU A 79 2.07 -18.21 -0.64
C LEU A 79 1.08 -19.38 -0.79
N ARG A 80 0.31 -19.36 -1.88
CA ARG A 80 -0.65 -20.44 -2.16
C ARG A 80 0.01 -21.82 -2.19
N HIS A 81 1.19 -21.92 -2.81
CA HIS A 81 1.90 -23.20 -2.92
C HIS A 81 2.37 -23.71 -1.57
N GLU A 82 3.00 -22.86 -0.77
CA GLU A 82 3.58 -23.26 0.51
C GLU A 82 2.50 -23.53 1.58
N ILE A 83 1.46 -22.72 1.64
CA ILE A 83 0.38 -22.86 2.61
C ILE A 83 -0.45 -24.13 2.32
N ARG A 84 -0.72 -24.43 1.06
CA ARG A 84 -1.47 -25.64 0.68
C ARG A 84 -0.77 -26.94 1.05
N LYS A 85 0.55 -26.95 1.15
CA LYS A 85 1.29 -28.12 1.66
C LYS A 85 0.89 -28.50 3.09
N GLN A 86 0.35 -27.55 3.85
CA GLN A 86 -0.16 -27.77 5.20
C GLN A 86 -1.66 -28.11 5.24
N ASN A 87 -2.25 -28.39 4.09
CA ASN A 87 -3.70 -28.65 3.94
C ASN A 87 -4.59 -27.46 4.32
N ILE A 88 -4.10 -26.24 4.24
CA ILE A 88 -4.87 -25.00 4.48
C ILE A 88 -5.29 -24.41 3.15
N ASP A 89 -6.57 -24.06 3.01
CA ASP A 89 -7.02 -23.26 1.87
C ASP A 89 -6.65 -21.79 2.09
N PRO A 90 -5.70 -21.26 1.29
CA PRO A 90 -5.03 -20.02 1.63
C PRO A 90 -5.87 -18.79 1.36
N ALA A 91 -5.73 -17.80 2.23
CA ALA A 91 -6.19 -16.43 2.06
C ALA A 91 -5.02 -15.45 2.18
N ALA A 92 -5.04 -14.37 1.43
CA ALA A 92 -4.07 -13.29 1.59
C ALA A 92 -4.61 -11.93 1.14
N LEU A 93 -4.25 -10.89 1.89
CA LEU A 93 -4.39 -9.50 1.49
C LEU A 93 -3.01 -8.97 1.13
N LEU A 94 -2.79 -8.62 -0.14
CA LEU A 94 -1.51 -8.13 -0.65
C LEU A 94 -1.57 -6.63 -0.90
N VAL A 95 -0.53 -5.91 -0.48
CA VAL A 95 -0.37 -4.47 -0.75
C VAL A 95 1.00 -4.20 -1.34
N LEU A 96 1.02 -3.62 -2.54
CA LEU A 96 2.24 -3.16 -3.18
C LEU A 96 2.72 -1.85 -2.55
N GLN A 97 4.00 -1.79 -2.20
CA GLN A 97 4.74 -0.57 -1.92
C GLN A 97 5.93 -0.47 -2.88
N THR A 98 6.30 0.75 -3.24
CA THR A 98 7.34 0.98 -4.25
C THR A 98 8.50 1.83 -3.74
N TRP A 99 8.51 2.17 -2.45
CA TRP A 99 9.45 3.12 -1.83
C TRP A 99 10.22 2.49 -0.67
N ASN A 100 11.41 3.00 -0.45
CA ASN A 100 12.13 2.85 0.80
C ASN A 100 11.98 4.11 1.68
N GLN A 101 12.64 4.16 2.81
CA GLN A 101 12.55 5.28 3.76
C GLN A 101 13.08 6.61 3.19
N GLU A 102 13.99 6.57 2.23
CA GLU A 102 14.60 7.73 1.56
C GLU A 102 13.90 8.08 0.23
N LEU A 103 12.69 7.56 0.00
CA LEU A 103 11.94 7.74 -1.23
C LEU A 103 12.61 7.13 -2.48
N GLY A 104 13.57 6.22 -2.31
CA GLY A 104 14.14 5.45 -3.42
C GLY A 104 13.13 4.41 -3.94
N HIS A 105 13.22 4.10 -5.23
CA HIS A 105 12.36 3.09 -5.85
C HIS A 105 12.75 1.67 -5.39
N HIS A 106 11.91 1.07 -4.57
CA HIS A 106 12.13 -0.23 -3.92
C HIS A 106 10.83 -1.03 -3.86
N PRO A 107 10.44 -1.68 -4.97
CA PRO A 107 9.18 -2.41 -5.04
C PRO A 107 9.17 -3.66 -4.15
N HIS A 108 8.20 -3.71 -3.27
CA HIS A 108 7.97 -4.85 -2.39
C HIS A 108 6.47 -5.02 -2.11
N VAL A 109 6.10 -6.21 -1.69
CA VAL A 109 4.71 -6.55 -1.35
C VAL A 109 4.63 -6.94 0.10
N HIS A 110 3.76 -6.26 0.83
CA HIS A 110 3.30 -6.70 2.13
C HIS A 110 2.10 -7.62 1.96
N ALA A 111 2.16 -8.79 2.55
CA ALA A 111 1.06 -9.74 2.60
C ALA A 111 0.60 -9.91 4.04
N LEU A 112 -0.71 -9.78 4.29
CA LEU A 112 -1.35 -10.26 5.51
C LEU A 112 -1.92 -11.64 5.22
N VAL A 113 -1.53 -12.61 6.03
CA VAL A 113 -1.87 -14.03 5.84
C VAL A 113 -2.37 -14.61 7.16
N PRO A 114 -3.58 -15.20 7.21
CA PRO A 114 -4.02 -15.95 8.39
C PRO A 114 -3.19 -17.22 8.52
N GLY A 115 -2.77 -17.52 9.76
CA GLY A 115 -2.03 -18.75 10.10
C GLY A 115 -2.93 -19.97 10.27
N ALA A 116 -4.17 -19.89 9.83
CA ALA A 116 -5.13 -20.99 9.86
C ALA A 116 -6.20 -20.78 8.79
N GLY A 117 -6.96 -21.82 8.48
CA GLY A 117 -8.06 -21.74 7.53
C GLY A 117 -8.79 -23.08 7.37
N PRO A 118 -9.86 -23.10 6.58
CA PRO A 118 -10.51 -24.34 6.21
C PRO A 118 -9.55 -25.30 5.50
N SER A 119 -9.78 -26.61 5.64
CA SER A 119 -9.04 -27.64 4.90
C SER A 119 -9.08 -27.40 3.38
N ALA A 120 -7.93 -27.57 2.72
CA ALA A 120 -7.80 -27.44 1.27
C ALA A 120 -8.35 -28.65 0.50
N ASN A 121 -8.59 -29.80 1.17
CA ASN A 121 -9.15 -31.00 0.58
C ASN A 121 -10.66 -31.06 0.86
N PRO A 122 -11.51 -30.95 -0.18
CA PRO A 122 -12.96 -30.95 -0.01
C PRO A 122 -13.53 -32.35 0.37
N ASP A 123 -12.75 -33.42 0.18
CA ASP A 123 -13.21 -34.81 0.41
C ASP A 123 -13.18 -35.25 1.89
N ASN A 124 -12.56 -34.45 2.75
CA ASN A 124 -12.63 -34.65 4.20
C ASN A 124 -13.56 -33.59 4.78
N ASP A 125 -14.31 -33.95 5.82
CA ASP A 125 -15.17 -33.06 6.58
C ASP A 125 -14.50 -31.69 6.75
N ALA A 126 -15.24 -30.63 6.47
CA ALA A 126 -14.75 -29.27 6.59
C ALA A 126 -14.14 -29.09 7.99
N SER A 127 -12.81 -29.03 8.07
CA SER A 127 -12.06 -28.94 9.31
C SER A 127 -11.25 -27.67 9.32
N TRP A 128 -11.08 -27.09 10.52
CA TRP A 128 -10.21 -25.96 10.73
C TRP A 128 -8.77 -26.42 10.90
N VAL A 129 -7.88 -25.99 10.04
CA VAL A 129 -6.46 -26.36 10.05
C VAL A 129 -5.63 -25.16 10.47
N VAL A 130 -4.80 -25.34 11.50
CA VAL A 130 -3.83 -24.35 11.96
C VAL A 130 -2.47 -24.67 11.36
N ALA A 131 -1.76 -23.65 10.88
CA ALA A 131 -0.42 -23.80 10.36
C ALA A 131 0.49 -24.39 11.44
N LYS A 132 1.09 -25.54 11.13
CA LYS A 132 2.07 -26.17 11.99
C LYS A 132 3.40 -25.49 11.77
N ASP A 133 4.10 -25.26 12.87
CA ASP A 133 5.44 -24.69 12.84
C ASP A 133 6.34 -25.51 11.90
N ALA A 134 6.73 -24.88 10.81
CA ALA A 134 7.65 -25.51 9.88
C ALA A 134 9.06 -25.09 10.25
N SER A 135 9.75 -25.93 11.05
CA SER A 135 11.19 -26.12 10.95
C SER A 135 12.14 -25.02 11.43
N PHE A 136 11.86 -24.35 12.54
CA PHE A 136 12.93 -23.77 13.33
C PHE A 136 12.99 -24.43 14.71
N PRO A 137 13.87 -25.41 14.93
CA PRO A 137 13.92 -26.19 16.16
C PRO A 137 14.14 -25.36 17.44
N ASN A 138 14.50 -24.09 17.31
CA ASN A 138 14.78 -23.19 18.42
C ASN A 138 13.75 -22.07 18.59
N ARG A 139 12.61 -22.04 17.84
CA ARG A 139 11.54 -21.07 18.06
C ARG A 139 10.40 -21.71 18.83
N GLN A 140 10.02 -21.07 19.94
CA GLN A 140 8.88 -21.46 20.77
C GLN A 140 7.50 -21.02 20.22
N GLU A 141 7.49 -20.27 19.09
CA GLU A 141 6.26 -19.67 18.55
C GLU A 141 5.92 -20.28 17.19
N PRO A 142 4.62 -20.51 16.91
CA PRO A 142 4.17 -21.06 15.62
C PRO A 142 4.56 -20.12 14.48
N PHE A 143 5.04 -20.69 13.39
CA PHE A 143 5.46 -19.98 12.20
C PHE A 143 4.61 -20.40 10.99
N LEU A 144 4.30 -19.46 10.08
CA LEU A 144 3.38 -19.71 8.98
C LEU A 144 3.89 -20.79 8.01
N VAL A 145 5.12 -20.63 7.52
CA VAL A 145 5.81 -21.51 6.56
C VAL A 145 7.32 -21.32 6.66
N ASP A 146 8.10 -22.25 6.11
CA ASP A 146 9.54 -22.10 5.97
C ASP A 146 9.87 -20.89 5.05
N VAL A 147 10.55 -19.87 5.60
CA VAL A 147 10.89 -18.62 4.92
C VAL A 147 11.80 -18.87 3.71
N ARG A 148 12.76 -19.80 3.85
CA ARG A 148 13.71 -20.11 2.79
C ARG A 148 13.00 -20.77 1.61
N GLN A 149 12.13 -21.75 1.87
CA GLN A 149 11.33 -22.40 0.82
C GLN A 149 10.38 -21.43 0.16
N LEU A 150 9.73 -20.56 0.93
CA LEU A 150 8.87 -19.53 0.39
C LEU A 150 9.65 -18.58 -0.53
N GLY A 151 10.88 -18.17 -0.13
CA GLY A 151 11.76 -17.34 -0.94
C GLY A 151 12.17 -18.00 -2.26
N LEU A 152 12.52 -19.29 -2.22
CA LEU A 152 12.86 -20.09 -3.42
C LEU A 152 11.65 -20.21 -4.35
N THR A 153 10.49 -20.51 -3.80
CA THR A 153 9.25 -20.63 -4.58
C THR A 153 8.87 -19.29 -5.21
N PHE A 154 8.96 -18.19 -4.47
CA PHE A 154 8.71 -16.83 -4.98
C PHE A 154 9.65 -16.48 -6.13
N ARG A 155 10.94 -16.67 -5.95
CA ARG A 155 11.97 -16.47 -6.98
C ARG A 155 11.63 -17.22 -8.27
N ASP A 156 11.36 -18.52 -8.16
CA ASP A 156 11.14 -19.38 -9.33
C ASP A 156 9.83 -19.01 -10.06
N ARG A 157 8.78 -18.62 -9.32
CA ARG A 157 7.53 -18.11 -9.91
C ARG A 157 7.76 -16.80 -10.65
N PHE A 158 8.51 -15.87 -10.04
CA PHE A 158 8.81 -14.59 -10.67
C PHE A 158 9.68 -14.75 -11.92
N ILE A 159 10.77 -15.52 -11.85
CA ILE A 159 11.67 -15.77 -13.00
C ILE A 159 10.90 -16.44 -14.15
N ARG A 160 10.05 -17.41 -13.87
CA ARG A 160 9.20 -18.06 -14.87
C ARG A 160 8.25 -17.07 -15.55
N GLY A 161 7.59 -16.24 -14.77
CA GLY A 161 6.69 -15.20 -15.27
C GLY A 161 7.42 -14.15 -16.09
N LEU A 162 8.58 -13.69 -15.63
CA LEU A 162 9.45 -12.75 -16.33
C LEU A 162 9.90 -13.31 -17.68
N GLY A 163 10.35 -14.57 -17.71
CA GLY A 163 10.69 -15.27 -18.94
C GLY A 163 9.53 -15.33 -19.94
N THR A 164 8.30 -15.48 -19.42
CA THR A 164 7.11 -15.46 -20.27
C THR A 164 6.84 -14.08 -20.87
N LEU A 165 6.96 -13.00 -20.06
CA LEU A 165 6.79 -11.63 -20.55
C LEU A 165 7.84 -11.26 -21.58
N LEU A 166 9.10 -11.65 -21.36
CA LEU A 166 10.20 -11.44 -22.31
C LEU A 166 9.97 -12.18 -23.64
N ARG A 167 9.57 -13.46 -23.60
CA ARG A 167 9.27 -14.23 -24.84
C ARG A 167 8.10 -13.66 -25.63
N LYS A 168 7.11 -13.09 -24.96
CA LYS A 168 5.95 -12.47 -25.61
C LYS A 168 6.23 -11.07 -26.16
N GLY A 169 7.42 -10.52 -25.92
CA GLY A 169 7.73 -9.13 -26.27
C GLY A 169 6.86 -8.11 -25.51
N SER A 170 6.31 -8.49 -24.35
CA SER A 170 5.40 -7.63 -23.59
C SER A 170 6.11 -6.58 -22.75
N LEU A 171 7.45 -6.57 -22.76
CA LEU A 171 8.25 -5.63 -21.99
C LEU A 171 9.04 -4.71 -22.93
N ARG A 172 9.02 -3.42 -22.62
CA ARG A 172 9.96 -2.45 -23.18
C ARG A 172 11.32 -2.68 -22.51
N LEU A 173 12.33 -3.05 -23.28
CA LEU A 173 13.69 -3.23 -22.77
C LEU A 173 14.45 -1.90 -22.92
N PRO A 174 14.97 -1.32 -21.82
CA PRO A 174 15.98 -0.26 -21.89
C PRO A 174 17.23 -0.74 -22.66
N ASP A 175 18.01 0.18 -23.24
CA ASP A 175 19.14 -0.13 -24.12
C ASP A 175 20.14 -1.11 -23.49
N GLU A 176 20.41 -0.96 -22.21
CA GLU A 176 21.28 -1.85 -21.42
C GLU A 176 20.77 -3.31 -21.32
N TRP A 177 19.52 -3.55 -21.68
CA TRP A 177 18.86 -4.86 -21.63
C TRP A 177 18.47 -5.38 -23.03
N SER A 178 18.87 -4.65 -24.08
CA SER A 178 18.52 -4.98 -25.47
C SER A 178 18.99 -6.38 -25.88
N GLN A 179 20.11 -6.87 -25.35
CA GLN A 179 20.62 -8.21 -25.57
C GLN A 179 19.65 -9.33 -25.15
N LEU A 180 18.65 -9.03 -24.31
CA LEU A 180 17.62 -10.01 -23.91
C LEU A 180 16.61 -10.33 -25.03
N HIS A 181 16.69 -9.66 -26.18
CA HIS A 181 15.98 -10.08 -27.38
C HIS A 181 16.53 -11.41 -27.90
N ASP A 182 17.85 -11.66 -27.77
CA ASP A 182 18.41 -12.96 -28.08
C ASP A 182 17.93 -14.04 -27.10
N SER A 183 17.56 -15.18 -27.65
CA SER A 183 16.95 -16.26 -26.86
C SER A 183 17.96 -17.01 -25.97
N GLY A 184 19.21 -17.11 -26.42
CA GLY A 184 20.29 -17.74 -25.67
C GLY A 184 20.70 -16.87 -24.48
N VAL A 185 21.03 -15.60 -24.75
CA VAL A 185 21.39 -14.60 -23.74
C VAL A 185 20.30 -14.46 -22.70
N ARG A 186 19.04 -14.39 -23.13
CA ARG A 186 17.87 -14.32 -22.23
C ARG A 186 17.78 -15.53 -21.31
N ARG A 187 17.98 -16.73 -21.85
CA ARG A 187 17.93 -17.99 -21.07
C ARG A 187 19.02 -18.02 -20.00
N ASP A 188 20.24 -17.68 -20.38
CA ASP A 188 21.39 -17.67 -19.45
C ASP A 188 21.26 -16.60 -18.39
N TRP A 189 20.79 -15.41 -18.77
CA TRP A 189 20.48 -14.34 -17.82
C TRP A 189 19.40 -14.78 -16.80
N LEU A 190 18.28 -15.36 -17.26
CA LEU A 190 17.23 -15.88 -16.38
C LEU A 190 17.74 -16.99 -15.43
N LYS A 191 18.65 -17.85 -15.92
CA LYS A 191 19.32 -18.86 -15.10
C LYS A 191 20.19 -18.20 -14.00
N GLY A 192 20.95 -17.18 -14.38
CA GLY A 192 21.79 -16.41 -13.45
C GLY A 192 21.00 -15.74 -12.32
N LEU A 193 19.74 -15.33 -12.55
CA LEU A 193 18.91 -14.74 -11.51
C LEU A 193 18.64 -15.68 -10.32
N ARG A 194 18.79 -16.99 -10.47
CA ARG A 194 18.62 -17.97 -9.39
C ARG A 194 19.79 -17.97 -8.40
N GLN A 195 20.93 -17.40 -8.77
CA GLN A 195 22.13 -17.32 -7.93
C GLN A 195 22.05 -16.19 -6.90
N PHE A 196 21.13 -15.24 -7.08
CA PHE A 196 20.96 -14.14 -6.16
C PHE A 196 20.01 -14.48 -5.00
N ALA A 197 20.25 -13.85 -3.85
CA ALA A 197 19.32 -13.89 -2.73
C ALA A 197 18.05 -13.12 -3.08
N TRP A 198 16.91 -13.71 -2.74
CA TRP A 198 15.59 -13.11 -2.86
C TRP A 198 15.01 -12.96 -1.46
N ASN A 199 14.81 -11.72 -1.04
CA ASN A 199 14.46 -11.42 0.32
C ASN A 199 12.97 -11.63 0.56
N VAL A 200 12.67 -12.59 1.44
CA VAL A 200 11.36 -12.79 2.03
C VAL A 200 11.53 -12.71 3.54
N TYR A 201 10.70 -11.94 4.17
CA TYR A 201 10.67 -11.78 5.62
C TYR A 201 9.27 -12.10 6.13
N ILE A 202 9.17 -12.91 7.17
CA ILE A 202 7.92 -13.19 7.88
C ILE A 202 8.06 -12.63 9.28
N SER A 203 7.16 -11.69 9.62
CA SER A 203 6.96 -11.26 11.00
C SER A 203 5.90 -12.15 11.64
N GLY A 204 6.20 -12.62 12.85
CA GLY A 204 5.21 -13.29 13.66
C GLY A 204 3.98 -12.42 13.96
N PRO A 205 2.92 -13.00 14.52
CA PRO A 205 1.77 -12.25 14.97
C PRO A 205 2.21 -11.13 15.93
N PRO A 206 1.60 -9.94 15.88
CA PRO A 206 1.83 -8.92 16.90
C PRO A 206 1.44 -9.47 18.27
N VAL A 207 1.98 -8.90 19.33
CA VAL A 207 1.55 -9.23 20.70
C VAL A 207 0.04 -9.06 20.79
N GLY A 208 -0.69 -10.09 21.21
CA GLY A 208 -2.16 -10.16 21.11
C GLY A 208 -2.67 -10.39 19.68
N GLY A 209 -1.86 -11.00 18.82
CA GLY A 209 -2.10 -11.17 17.37
C GLY A 209 -3.31 -12.00 16.96
N SER A 210 -4.02 -12.59 17.92
CA SER A 210 -5.36 -13.17 17.73
C SER A 210 -6.50 -12.19 17.99
N ASP A 211 -6.19 -10.96 18.48
CA ASP A 211 -7.16 -9.88 18.66
C ASP A 211 -7.26 -9.05 17.36
N PRO A 212 -8.46 -8.99 16.74
CA PRO A 212 -8.67 -8.23 15.50
C PRO A 212 -8.21 -6.76 15.57
N GLU A 213 -8.38 -6.10 16.70
CA GLU A 213 -8.00 -4.69 16.86
C GLU A 213 -6.47 -4.50 16.82
N GLN A 214 -5.70 -5.43 17.40
CA GLN A 214 -4.24 -5.37 17.36
C GLN A 214 -3.72 -5.63 15.94
N VAL A 215 -4.33 -6.58 15.23
CA VAL A 215 -4.02 -6.85 13.83
C VAL A 215 -4.30 -5.62 12.96
N LEU A 216 -5.45 -4.96 13.16
CA LEU A 216 -5.83 -3.75 12.43
C LEU A 216 -4.91 -2.57 12.72
N LYS A 217 -4.52 -2.34 13.98
CA LYS A 217 -3.54 -1.31 14.36
C LYS A 217 -2.20 -1.53 13.67
N TYR A 218 -1.76 -2.79 13.62
CA TYR A 218 -0.54 -3.18 12.92
C TYR A 218 -0.64 -2.93 11.42
N LEU A 219 -1.74 -3.34 10.78
CA LEU A 219 -2.02 -3.10 9.36
C LEU A 219 -2.06 -1.62 9.01
N ALA A 220 -2.69 -0.80 9.85
CA ALA A 220 -2.76 0.64 9.65
C ALA A 220 -1.36 1.26 9.49
N ARG A 221 -0.40 0.75 10.23
CA ARG A 221 0.96 1.26 10.22
C ARG A 221 1.73 0.88 8.93
N TYR A 222 1.61 -0.37 8.49
CA TYR A 222 2.46 -0.91 7.42
C TYR A 222 1.80 -0.97 6.05
N MET A 223 0.49 -1.17 5.97
CA MET A 223 -0.17 -1.46 4.70
C MET A 223 -0.89 -0.26 4.08
N THR A 224 -1.24 0.77 4.87
CA THR A 224 -2.07 1.88 4.37
C THR A 224 -1.28 3.14 4.00
N GLY A 225 -0.01 3.26 4.37
CA GLY A 225 0.81 4.46 4.14
C GLY A 225 1.07 4.81 2.67
N GLY A 226 1.39 6.07 2.41
CA GLY A 226 2.00 6.56 1.17
C GLY A 226 3.53 6.58 1.28
N PRO A 227 4.23 7.05 0.22
CA PRO A 227 5.70 7.16 0.21
C PRO A 227 6.25 7.99 1.36
N ILE A 228 5.55 9.06 1.70
CA ILE A 228 5.86 9.93 2.82
C ILE A 228 4.57 10.47 3.44
N SER A 229 4.58 10.70 4.75
CA SER A 229 3.51 11.44 5.45
C SER A 229 3.98 12.87 5.72
N ASN A 230 3.03 13.80 5.86
CA ASN A 230 3.36 15.18 6.21
C ASN A 230 4.17 15.29 7.51
N ALA A 231 3.90 14.42 8.50
CA ALA A 231 4.64 14.40 9.76
C ALA A 231 6.13 14.06 9.61
N ARG A 232 6.55 13.53 8.45
CA ARG A 232 7.96 13.28 8.15
C ARG A 232 8.65 14.45 7.46
N ILE A 233 7.93 15.43 6.93
CA ILE A 233 8.50 16.61 6.32
C ILE A 233 8.79 17.60 7.44
N VAL A 234 10.07 17.90 7.69
CA VAL A 234 10.53 18.77 8.76
C VAL A 234 10.52 20.23 8.32
N SER A 235 11.13 20.50 7.15
CA SER A 235 11.22 21.87 6.63
C SER A 235 11.38 21.90 5.11
N GLN A 236 11.07 23.06 4.55
CA GLN A 236 11.37 23.41 3.17
C GLN A 236 11.97 24.82 3.18
N HIS A 237 13.23 24.92 2.78
CA HIS A 237 13.96 26.19 2.74
C HIS A 237 14.97 26.18 1.60
N ASP A 238 15.15 27.30 0.90
CA ASP A 238 16.15 27.50 -0.16
C ASP A 238 16.23 26.37 -1.19
N ASP A 239 15.09 26.01 -1.77
CA ASP A 239 14.95 24.89 -2.72
C ASP A 239 15.36 23.50 -2.17
N GLN A 240 15.51 23.38 -0.86
CA GLN A 240 15.78 22.11 -0.18
C GLN A 240 14.57 21.62 0.62
N VAL A 241 14.42 20.31 0.71
CA VAL A 241 13.42 19.64 1.54
C VAL A 241 14.13 18.73 2.53
N THR A 242 13.87 18.97 3.81
CA THR A 242 14.36 18.12 4.91
C THR A 242 13.23 17.23 5.39
N PHE A 243 13.48 15.92 5.47
CA PHE A 243 12.52 14.95 5.95
C PHE A 243 13.16 13.86 6.79
N LEU A 244 12.36 13.24 7.66
CA LEU A 244 12.82 12.16 8.53
C LEU A 244 12.86 10.83 7.76
N ALA A 245 13.97 10.10 7.87
CA ALA A 245 14.11 8.72 7.43
C ALA A 245 14.83 7.89 8.50
N ARG A 246 14.68 6.58 8.45
CA ARG A 246 15.41 5.68 9.36
C ARG A 246 16.87 5.57 8.94
N ASP A 247 17.75 5.66 9.90
CA ASP A 247 19.18 5.43 9.70
C ASP A 247 19.44 3.96 9.36
N LYS A 248 20.06 3.69 8.22
CA LYS A 248 20.37 2.33 7.77
C LYS A 248 21.57 1.73 8.51
N ASP A 249 22.45 2.58 8.98
CA ASP A 249 23.74 2.18 9.55
C ASP A 249 23.66 1.86 11.05
N LYS A 250 22.55 2.24 11.69
CA LYS A 250 22.31 1.97 13.11
C LYS A 250 21.28 0.86 13.29
N SER A 251 21.75 -0.33 13.65
CA SER A 251 20.91 -1.51 13.89
C SER A 251 20.10 -1.45 15.19
N GLU A 252 20.56 -0.74 16.20
CA GLU A 252 19.88 -0.59 17.50
C GLU A 252 19.00 0.65 17.55
N GLY A 253 17.70 0.45 17.92
CA GLY A 253 16.73 1.51 18.08
C GLY A 253 16.20 2.12 16.79
N ASN A 254 16.82 1.87 15.64
CA ASN A 254 16.42 2.35 14.32
C ASN A 254 16.00 3.83 14.31
N PRO A 255 16.89 4.76 14.77
CA PRO A 255 16.55 6.16 14.98
C PRO A 255 16.16 6.83 13.67
N GLN A 256 15.27 7.80 13.75
CA GLN A 256 14.98 8.68 12.64
C GLN A 256 16.04 9.77 12.56
N VAL A 257 16.59 9.98 11.36
CA VAL A 257 17.55 11.02 11.05
C VAL A 257 17.00 11.95 9.96
N GLU A 258 17.46 13.18 9.96
CA GLU A 258 17.10 14.16 8.96
C GLU A 258 17.88 13.94 7.66
N HIS A 259 17.14 13.88 6.55
CA HIS A 259 17.66 13.84 5.20
C HIS A 259 17.28 15.12 4.48
N THR A 260 18.27 15.86 4.03
CA THR A 260 18.05 17.08 3.24
C THR A 260 18.46 16.82 1.79
N ILE A 261 17.54 17.08 0.86
CA ILE A 261 17.77 16.93 -0.57
C ILE A 261 17.18 18.12 -1.34
N PRO A 262 17.69 18.42 -2.57
CA PRO A 262 17.08 19.43 -3.41
C PRO A 262 15.59 19.16 -3.65
N GLY A 263 14.76 20.20 -3.68
CA GLY A 263 13.31 20.09 -3.86
C GLY A 263 12.93 19.37 -5.16
N LEU A 264 13.67 19.64 -6.24
CA LEU A 264 13.48 18.93 -7.51
C LEU A 264 13.73 17.41 -7.38
N GLU A 265 14.78 17.02 -6.66
CA GLU A 265 15.10 15.62 -6.40
C GLU A 265 14.04 14.96 -5.50
N PHE A 266 13.52 15.69 -4.51
CA PHE A 266 12.41 15.22 -3.68
C PHE A 266 11.18 14.90 -4.53
N VAL A 267 10.77 15.84 -5.40
CA VAL A 267 9.63 15.66 -6.31
C VAL A 267 9.89 14.51 -7.29
N ARG A 268 11.11 14.41 -7.84
CA ARG A 268 11.52 13.32 -8.72
C ARG A 268 11.37 11.95 -8.02
N ARG A 269 11.93 11.81 -6.80
CA ARG A 269 11.81 10.57 -6.03
C ARG A 269 10.35 10.25 -5.72
N TRP A 270 9.61 11.22 -5.21
CA TRP A 270 8.19 11.03 -4.91
C TRP A 270 7.38 10.59 -6.14
N SER A 271 7.64 11.17 -7.31
CA SER A 271 6.93 10.85 -8.56
C SER A 271 7.18 9.41 -9.05
N LEU A 272 8.30 8.78 -8.67
CA LEU A 272 8.57 7.36 -8.98
C LEU A 272 7.50 6.42 -8.40
N HIS A 273 6.79 6.86 -7.36
CA HIS A 273 5.80 6.04 -6.65
C HIS A 273 4.37 6.22 -7.18
N ILE A 274 4.16 7.12 -8.14
CA ILE A 274 2.87 7.28 -8.82
C ILE A 274 2.62 6.00 -9.63
N LEU A 275 1.59 5.26 -9.23
CA LEU A 275 1.23 4.00 -9.88
C LEU A 275 0.49 4.25 -11.21
N PRO A 276 0.57 3.33 -12.18
CA PRO A 276 -0.16 3.43 -13.43
C PRO A 276 -1.66 3.66 -13.22
N LYS A 277 -2.30 4.43 -14.10
CA LYS A 277 -3.75 4.69 -14.05
C LYS A 277 -4.53 3.37 -13.97
N GLY A 278 -5.44 3.27 -13.00
CA GLY A 278 -6.25 2.06 -12.80
C GLY A 278 -5.51 0.87 -12.16
N PHE A 279 -4.23 1.01 -11.78
CA PHE A 279 -3.53 -0.08 -11.08
C PHE A 279 -4.07 -0.23 -9.65
N ILE A 280 -4.53 -1.43 -9.30
CA ILE A 280 -5.02 -1.75 -7.96
C ILE A 280 -3.84 -2.15 -7.09
N ARG A 281 -3.54 -1.29 -6.08
CA ARG A 281 -2.41 -1.46 -5.16
C ARG A 281 -2.65 -2.56 -4.12
N SER A 282 -3.88 -2.67 -3.60
CA SER A 282 -4.28 -3.64 -2.59
C SER A 282 -5.19 -4.69 -3.22
N ARG A 283 -4.87 -5.98 -3.07
CA ARG A 283 -5.61 -7.07 -3.70
C ARG A 283 -5.88 -8.18 -2.71
N ARG A 284 -7.09 -8.72 -2.76
CA ARG A 284 -7.53 -9.89 -2.01
C ARG A 284 -7.37 -11.15 -2.86
N TYR A 285 -6.80 -12.18 -2.27
CA TYR A 285 -6.51 -13.45 -2.96
C TYR A 285 -7.01 -14.66 -2.17
N GLY A 286 -7.22 -15.78 -2.89
CA GLY A 286 -7.67 -17.03 -2.30
C GLY A 286 -9.05 -16.90 -1.66
N CYS A 287 -9.17 -17.33 -0.42
CA CYS A 287 -10.43 -17.23 0.31
C CYS A 287 -10.90 -15.79 0.56
N TYR A 288 -10.02 -14.80 0.51
CA TYR A 288 -10.40 -13.38 0.58
C TYR A 288 -10.89 -12.80 -0.75
N HIS A 289 -10.79 -13.53 -1.86
CA HIS A 289 -11.32 -13.07 -3.15
C HIS A 289 -12.84 -12.94 -3.09
N GLY A 290 -13.40 -11.91 -3.73
CA GLY A 290 -14.82 -11.55 -3.62
C GLY A 290 -15.79 -12.71 -3.81
N SER A 291 -15.51 -13.62 -4.77
CA SER A 291 -16.34 -14.79 -5.04
C SER A 291 -16.35 -15.86 -3.93
N ARG A 292 -15.33 -15.87 -3.07
CA ARG A 292 -15.15 -16.87 -2.01
C ARG A 292 -15.22 -16.30 -0.59
N CYS A 293 -15.13 -14.98 -0.46
CA CYS A 293 -14.98 -14.31 0.83
C CYS A 293 -16.16 -14.60 1.77
N LYS A 294 -17.38 -14.55 1.26
CA LYS A 294 -18.57 -14.85 2.05
C LYS A 294 -18.54 -16.27 2.58
N TRP A 295 -18.37 -17.25 1.70
CA TRP A 295 -18.23 -18.65 2.09
C TRP A 295 -17.13 -18.87 3.13
N TYR A 296 -15.96 -18.25 2.92
CA TYR A 296 -14.83 -18.38 3.83
C TYR A 296 -15.17 -17.87 5.24
N LEU A 297 -15.81 -16.71 5.34
CA LEU A 297 -16.17 -16.12 6.63
C LEU A 297 -17.21 -16.98 7.35
N GLU A 298 -18.28 -17.39 6.65
CA GLU A 298 -19.34 -18.24 7.20
C GLU A 298 -18.78 -19.58 7.69
N THR A 299 -18.06 -20.29 6.83
CA THR A 299 -17.44 -21.57 7.17
C THR A 299 -16.43 -21.45 8.31
N SER A 300 -15.61 -20.38 8.30
CA SER A 300 -14.63 -20.16 9.37
C SER A 300 -15.29 -19.88 10.72
N GLN A 301 -16.36 -19.09 10.74
CA GLN A 301 -17.12 -18.80 11.96
C GLN A 301 -17.76 -20.06 12.53
N GLU A 302 -18.34 -20.89 11.65
CA GLU A 302 -18.93 -22.17 12.03
C GLU A 302 -17.88 -23.11 12.65
N LEU A 303 -16.76 -23.32 11.95
CA LEU A 303 -15.67 -24.21 12.38
C LEU A 303 -14.98 -23.72 13.65
N LEU A 304 -14.95 -22.43 13.92
CA LEU A 304 -14.38 -21.84 15.12
C LEU A 304 -15.39 -21.75 16.28
N GLY A 305 -16.66 -22.10 16.06
CA GLY A 305 -17.72 -21.96 17.05
C GLY A 305 -18.01 -20.51 17.44
N ILE A 306 -17.65 -19.56 16.57
CA ILE A 306 -17.91 -18.14 16.77
C ILE A 306 -19.41 -17.93 16.48
N LYS A 307 -20.21 -17.75 17.54
CA LYS A 307 -21.60 -17.31 17.35
C LYS A 307 -21.56 -16.01 16.58
N ALA A 308 -22.34 -15.94 15.49
CA ALA A 308 -22.61 -14.66 14.85
C ALA A 308 -23.16 -13.73 15.95
N THR A 309 -22.29 -12.90 16.51
CA THR A 309 -22.77 -11.74 17.26
C THR A 309 -23.65 -11.03 16.25
N ASP A 310 -24.86 -10.69 16.65
CA ASP A 310 -25.77 -9.86 15.89
C ASP A 310 -24.98 -8.64 15.41
N SER A 311 -24.32 -8.82 14.30
CA SER A 311 -23.86 -7.72 13.48
C SER A 311 -25.17 -7.10 13.10
N GLN A 312 -25.57 -6.07 13.85
CA GLN A 312 -26.66 -5.22 13.46
C GLN A 312 -26.44 -4.99 11.98
N THR A 313 -27.26 -5.67 11.21
CA THR A 313 -27.50 -5.40 9.80
C THR A 313 -27.97 -3.96 9.81
N GLN A 314 -27.02 -3.04 9.74
CA GLN A 314 -27.34 -1.72 9.24
C GLN A 314 -27.75 -2.01 7.80
N GLU A 315 -29.05 -2.18 7.62
CA GLU A 315 -29.68 -2.09 6.32
C GLU A 315 -29.00 -0.95 5.56
N PRO A 316 -28.77 -1.11 4.23
CA PRO A 316 -28.22 -0.02 3.44
C PRO A 316 -29.13 1.17 3.68
N SER A 317 -28.66 2.09 4.50
CA SER A 317 -29.39 3.29 4.91
C SER A 317 -29.95 3.90 3.64
N GLN A 318 -31.27 3.88 3.53
CA GLN A 318 -32.05 4.65 2.59
C GLN A 318 -31.41 6.04 2.49
N LYS A 319 -31.31 6.53 1.27
CA LYS A 319 -30.81 7.89 1.01
C LYS A 319 -31.45 8.83 2.02
N PRO A 320 -30.68 9.59 2.82
CA PRO A 320 -31.27 10.53 3.74
C PRO A 320 -32.09 11.53 2.95
N SER A 321 -33.36 11.62 3.26
CA SER A 321 -34.19 12.78 2.94
C SER A 321 -33.48 14.00 3.52
N GLU A 322 -33.34 15.04 2.73
CA GLU A 322 -32.76 16.34 3.09
C GLU A 322 -33.58 17.01 4.19
N GLU A 323 -33.33 16.69 5.43
CA GLU A 323 -33.70 17.55 6.56
C GLU A 323 -33.02 17.01 7.85
N GLY A 324 -31.97 17.69 8.29
CA GLY A 324 -31.66 17.90 9.69
C GLY A 324 -30.97 16.80 10.52
N ALA A 325 -30.44 15.71 9.96
CA ALA A 325 -29.70 14.73 10.75
C ALA A 325 -28.20 15.10 10.83
N VAL A 326 -27.74 15.57 11.99
CA VAL A 326 -26.34 15.72 12.34
C VAL A 326 -25.68 14.35 12.29
N SER A 327 -25.02 14.04 11.19
CA SER A 327 -24.30 12.79 11.01
C SER A 327 -23.22 12.66 12.11
N ASN A 328 -23.09 11.48 12.70
CA ASN A 328 -22.07 11.13 13.68
C ASN A 328 -20.62 11.27 13.14
N ARG A 329 -20.46 11.77 11.92
CA ARG A 329 -19.22 12.05 11.18
C ARG A 329 -18.82 13.53 11.12
N SER A 330 -19.54 14.41 11.82
CA SER A 330 -19.18 15.82 11.86
C SER A 330 -17.80 16.00 12.53
N PRO A 331 -16.86 16.76 11.92
CA PRO A 331 -15.56 16.99 12.53
C PRO A 331 -15.74 17.65 13.90
N ARG A 332 -14.92 17.24 14.87
CA ARG A 332 -14.95 17.82 16.20
C ARG A 332 -14.07 19.06 16.28
N CYS A 333 -14.53 20.06 16.98
CA CYS A 333 -13.80 21.28 17.20
C CYS A 333 -12.48 21.01 17.96
N PRO A 334 -11.30 21.43 17.44
CA PRO A 334 -10.04 21.19 18.12
C PRO A 334 -9.92 21.89 19.47
N ARG A 335 -10.75 22.94 19.73
CA ARG A 335 -10.71 23.72 20.95
C ARG A 335 -11.63 23.17 22.05
N CYS A 336 -12.86 22.75 21.71
CA CYS A 336 -13.86 22.35 22.72
C CYS A 336 -14.46 20.96 22.45
N GLN A 337 -13.99 20.24 21.47
CA GLN A 337 -14.38 18.86 21.08
C GLN A 337 -15.87 18.70 20.70
N GLN A 338 -16.62 19.79 20.62
CA GLN A 338 -18.01 19.75 20.18
C GLN A 338 -18.12 19.62 18.65
N PRO A 339 -19.22 19.06 18.12
CA PRO A 339 -19.43 18.92 16.68
C PRO A 339 -19.36 20.29 15.98
N MET A 340 -18.68 20.34 14.83
CA MET A 340 -18.61 21.52 13.99
C MET A 340 -19.70 21.50 12.92
N VAL A 341 -20.21 22.69 12.59
CA VAL A 341 -21.20 22.87 11.53
C VAL A 341 -20.50 23.46 10.31
N LEU A 342 -20.82 22.88 9.13
CA LEU A 342 -20.37 23.41 7.86
C LEU A 342 -21.06 24.77 7.61
N ARG A 343 -20.28 25.82 7.43
CA ARG A 343 -20.79 27.18 7.23
C ARG A 343 -20.84 27.58 5.76
N ASP A 344 -19.79 27.22 5.05
CA ASP A 344 -19.61 27.58 3.65
C ASP A 344 -18.78 26.55 2.91
N VAL A 345 -18.98 26.40 1.61
CA VAL A 345 -18.24 25.52 0.72
C VAL A 345 -17.67 26.31 -0.45
N THR A 346 -16.38 26.49 -0.46
CA THR A 346 -15.67 27.06 -1.62
C THR A 346 -15.24 25.93 -2.56
N TYR A 347 -15.64 26.00 -3.82
CA TYR A 347 -15.24 25.05 -4.83
C TYR A 347 -13.81 25.34 -5.30
N ARG A 348 -13.03 24.26 -5.48
CA ARG A 348 -11.70 24.39 -6.08
C ARG A 348 -11.83 24.91 -7.50
N PRO A 349 -11.15 26.01 -7.87
CA PRO A 349 -11.12 26.48 -9.24
C PRO A 349 -10.53 25.42 -10.17
N SER A 350 -11.00 25.34 -11.40
CA SER A 350 -10.39 24.49 -12.42
C SER A 350 -8.98 24.99 -12.75
N TRP A 351 -8.12 24.12 -13.27
CA TRP A 351 -6.80 24.53 -13.75
C TRP A 351 -6.89 25.62 -14.81
N ARG A 352 -7.98 25.64 -15.62
CA ARG A 352 -8.25 26.69 -16.60
C ARG A 352 -8.46 28.04 -15.92
N ASP A 353 -9.26 28.08 -14.84
CA ASP A 353 -9.53 29.30 -14.09
C ASP A 353 -8.25 29.84 -13.42
N VAL A 354 -7.41 28.92 -12.90
CA VAL A 354 -6.11 29.28 -12.32
C VAL A 354 -5.17 29.87 -13.36
N PHE A 355 -5.05 29.25 -14.54
CA PHE A 355 -4.18 29.73 -15.62
C PHE A 355 -4.69 31.01 -16.29
N GLN A 356 -6.00 31.28 -16.29
CA GLN A 356 -6.59 32.50 -16.82
C GLN A 356 -6.62 33.64 -15.82
N GLY A 357 -6.13 33.45 -14.61
CA GLY A 357 -6.16 34.46 -13.55
C GLY A 357 -7.55 34.76 -13.00
N ASN A 358 -8.58 33.96 -13.36
CA ASN A 358 -9.97 34.17 -12.97
C ASN A 358 -10.30 33.58 -11.59
N ALA A 359 -9.33 32.89 -10.95
CA ALA A 359 -9.55 32.23 -9.67
C ALA A 359 -8.67 32.87 -8.58
N ILE A 360 -9.32 33.52 -7.65
CA ILE A 360 -8.69 33.95 -6.40
C ILE A 360 -8.80 32.78 -5.43
N HIS A 361 -7.74 31.99 -5.32
CA HIS A 361 -7.66 30.94 -4.30
C HIS A 361 -6.65 31.38 -3.22
N PRO A 362 -7.10 31.70 -2.00
CA PRO A 362 -6.23 32.24 -0.95
C PRO A 362 -4.94 31.44 -0.70
N PRO A 363 -4.97 30.06 -0.72
CA PRO A 363 -3.74 29.29 -0.49
C PRO A 363 -2.75 29.27 -1.65
N LEU A 364 -3.16 29.60 -2.89
CA LEU A 364 -2.28 29.62 -4.06
C LEU A 364 -1.55 30.94 -4.25
N VAL A 365 -2.07 32.01 -3.62
CA VAL A 365 -1.49 33.35 -3.71
C VAL A 365 -0.22 33.50 -2.86
N ASP A 366 -0.07 32.70 -1.84
CA ASP A 366 1.03 32.77 -0.88
C ASP A 366 2.20 31.83 -1.11
N PHE A 367 2.24 31.13 -2.23
CA PHE A 367 3.42 30.35 -2.59
C PHE A 367 4.47 31.27 -3.29
N PRO A 368 5.59 31.61 -2.62
CA PRO A 368 6.60 32.54 -3.17
C PRO A 368 7.19 32.10 -4.51
N TRP A 369 7.19 30.80 -4.80
CA TRP A 369 7.71 30.25 -6.06
C TRP A 369 6.75 30.43 -7.26
N LEU A 370 5.45 30.65 -7.04
CA LEU A 370 4.51 31.00 -8.11
C LEU A 370 4.66 32.49 -8.53
N ARG A 371 5.11 33.35 -7.63
CA ARG A 371 5.34 34.77 -7.94
C ARG A 371 6.56 35.00 -8.84
N ARG A 372 7.60 34.14 -8.74
CA ARG A 372 8.83 34.30 -9.55
C ARG A 372 8.66 33.90 -11.02
N SER A 373 7.67 33.11 -11.37
CA SER A 373 7.45 32.71 -12.77
C SER A 373 6.69 33.72 -13.61
N SER A 374 6.05 34.73 -12.99
CA SER A 374 5.36 35.80 -13.71
C SER A 374 6.26 37.00 -14.05
N GLU A 375 7.37 37.17 -13.34
CA GLU A 375 8.30 38.31 -13.57
C GLU A 375 9.41 38.01 -14.59
N THR A 376 9.63 36.74 -14.98
CA THR A 376 10.71 36.35 -15.89
C THR A 376 10.27 36.07 -17.33
N ARG A 377 9.03 36.37 -17.71
CA ARG A 377 8.54 36.23 -19.10
C ARG A 377 8.37 37.54 -19.80
N GLN A 378 9.40 38.38 -19.78
CA GLN A 378 9.58 39.48 -20.74
C GLN A 378 10.93 39.33 -21.45
N HIS A 379 11.05 38.30 -22.30
CA HIS A 379 11.99 38.35 -23.40
C HIS A 379 11.25 37.91 -24.67
N PRO A 380 11.07 38.84 -25.63
CA PRO A 380 10.56 38.46 -26.94
C PRO A 380 11.64 37.62 -27.65
N TYR A 381 11.26 36.45 -28.06
CA TYR A 381 12.05 35.65 -29.01
C TYR A 381 12.07 36.39 -30.35
N GLN A 382 13.21 36.97 -30.72
CA GLN A 382 13.49 37.38 -32.10
C GLN A 382 14.13 36.19 -32.82
N PRO A 383 13.59 35.72 -33.94
CA PRO A 383 14.28 34.72 -34.77
C PRO A 383 15.33 35.48 -35.60
N ASP A 384 16.59 35.17 -35.38
CA ASP A 384 17.66 35.53 -36.29
C ASP A 384 17.56 34.74 -37.58
N GLY A 385 17.85 35.42 -38.71
CA GLY A 385 17.65 34.99 -40.07
C GLY A 385 18.60 33.88 -40.61
#